data_93e7bfba74a5a3d21053707191ee30e3
#
_entry.id   93e7bfba74a5a3d21053707191ee30e3
#
_cell.length_a   1.000
_cell.length_b   1.000
_cell.length_c   1.000
_cell.angle_alpha   90.00
_cell.angle_beta   90.00
_cell.angle_gamma   90.00
#
_symmetry.space_group_name_H-M   'P 1'
#
loop_
_entity.id
_entity.type
_entity.pdbx_description
1 polymer ?
#
loop_
_entity_poly.entity_id
_entity_poly.type
_entity_poly.pdbx_seq_one_letter_code
_entity_poly.pdbx_strand_id
1 'polypeptide(L)'
;MIVIAVTKWEGTPEKIQETVYNVKDAADLHASLGAKNPRFWRSVSGGGVQKAYYSIEFDSHEDYGKWQDEMMESEFWPEFQKFINEGYPDIEYISTDIYYSMI
;
A
#
# COMPACT_ATOMS: atom_id res chain seq x y z
N MET A 1 -3.71 20.70 -2.18
CA MET A 1 -4.36 19.71 -1.31
C MET A 1 -3.54 18.43 -1.37
N ILE A 2 -3.22 17.84 -0.23
CA ILE A 2 -2.52 16.55 -0.20
C ILE A 2 -3.56 15.45 -0.09
N VAL A 3 -3.41 14.44 -0.96
CA VAL A 3 -4.22 13.22 -0.95
C VAL A 3 -3.31 12.06 -0.57
N ILE A 4 -3.79 11.19 0.31
CA ILE A 4 -3.02 10.02 0.74
C ILE A 4 -3.86 8.77 0.51
N ALA A 5 -3.24 7.75 -0.08
CA ALA A 5 -3.82 6.43 -0.24
C ALA A 5 -3.20 5.49 0.81
N VAL A 6 -4.04 4.88 1.62
CA VAL A 6 -3.60 3.99 2.70
C VAL A 6 -4.14 2.58 2.43
N THR A 7 -3.24 1.65 2.15
CA THR A 7 -3.57 0.24 1.98
C THR A 7 -3.38 -0.49 3.31
N LYS A 8 -4.44 -1.13 3.76
CA LYS A 8 -4.49 -1.78 5.06
C LYS A 8 -4.37 -3.29 4.92
N TRP A 9 -3.53 -3.88 5.76
CA TRP A 9 -3.24 -5.31 5.78
C TRP A 9 -3.42 -5.86 7.18
N GLU A 10 -3.86 -7.12 7.28
CA GLU A 10 -3.81 -7.90 8.51
C GLU A 10 -3.15 -9.25 8.22
N GLY A 11 -2.36 -9.75 9.16
CA GLY A 11 -1.69 -11.02 8.98
C GLY A 11 -0.87 -11.43 10.18
N THR A 12 -0.21 -12.58 10.05
CA THR A 12 0.73 -13.02 11.08
C THR A 12 1.92 -12.05 11.13
N PRO A 13 2.56 -11.87 12.31
CA PRO A 13 3.73 -11.01 12.41
C PRO A 13 4.84 -11.38 11.42
N GLU A 14 5.03 -12.66 11.18
CA GLU A 14 6.02 -13.18 10.22
C GLU A 14 5.69 -12.75 8.79
N LYS A 15 4.42 -12.90 8.38
CA LYS A 15 3.98 -12.50 7.03
C LYS A 15 4.03 -10.99 6.83
N ILE A 16 3.70 -10.22 7.85
CA ILE A 16 3.83 -8.75 7.78
C ILE A 16 5.30 -8.38 7.56
N GLN A 17 6.22 -9.00 8.29
CA GLN A 17 7.65 -8.74 8.14
C GLN A 17 8.14 -9.11 6.73
N GLU A 18 7.69 -10.22 6.19
CA GLU A 18 7.98 -10.65 4.83
C GLU A 18 7.43 -9.65 3.81
N THR A 19 6.23 -9.14 4.04
CA THR A 19 5.57 -8.15 3.18
C THR A 19 6.38 -6.85 3.08
N VAL A 20 7.07 -6.44 4.14
CA VAL A 20 7.94 -5.24 4.11
C VAL A 20 8.99 -5.34 3.01
N TYR A 21 9.60 -6.50 2.81
CA TYR A 21 10.60 -6.69 1.76
C TYR A 21 9.97 -6.57 0.37
N ASN A 22 8.79 -7.12 0.18
CA ASN A 22 8.08 -7.02 -1.10
C ASN A 22 7.63 -5.59 -1.38
N VAL A 23 7.23 -4.86 -0.34
CA VAL A 23 6.78 -3.46 -0.45
C VAL A 23 7.91 -2.53 -0.89
N LYS A 24 9.17 -2.80 -0.53
CA LYS A 24 10.29 -1.96 -0.96
C LYS A 24 10.39 -1.87 -2.48
N ASP A 25 10.26 -2.99 -3.18
CA ASP A 25 10.30 -3.00 -4.64
C ASP A 25 9.06 -2.31 -5.23
N ALA A 26 7.89 -2.57 -4.64
CA ALA A 26 6.65 -1.91 -5.04
C ALA A 26 6.72 -0.40 -4.83
N ALA A 27 7.33 0.05 -3.73
CA ALA A 27 7.46 1.48 -3.43
C ALA A 27 8.29 2.21 -4.50
N ASP A 28 9.36 1.59 -4.99
CA ASP A 28 10.18 2.15 -6.05
C ASP A 28 9.37 2.31 -7.35
N LEU A 29 8.58 1.30 -7.71
CA LEU A 29 7.68 1.39 -8.85
C LEU A 29 6.65 2.50 -8.66
N HIS A 30 5.99 2.53 -7.52
CA HIS A 30 4.97 3.54 -7.21
C HIS A 30 5.54 4.94 -7.32
N ALA A 31 6.74 5.17 -6.79
CA ALA A 31 7.42 6.47 -6.88
C ALA A 31 7.76 6.82 -8.33
N SER A 32 8.17 5.86 -9.14
CA SER A 32 8.49 6.09 -10.55
C SER A 32 7.25 6.50 -11.36
N LEU A 33 6.06 6.13 -10.91
CA LEU A 33 4.79 6.48 -11.54
C LEU A 33 4.15 7.74 -10.94
N GLY A 34 4.83 8.42 -10.01
CA GLY A 34 4.40 9.70 -9.48
C GLY A 34 3.91 9.73 -8.04
N ALA A 35 3.88 8.59 -7.36
CA ALA A 35 3.55 8.54 -5.94
C ALA A 35 4.69 9.15 -5.11
N LYS A 36 4.32 9.86 -4.04
CA LYS A 36 5.28 10.54 -3.16
C LYS A 36 5.29 9.90 -1.78
N ASN A 37 6.44 9.94 -1.14
CA ASN A 37 6.63 9.55 0.25
C ASN A 37 6.02 8.17 0.59
N PRO A 38 6.39 7.10 -0.12
CA PRO A 38 5.90 5.76 0.23
C PRO A 38 6.41 5.38 1.62
N ARG A 39 5.49 4.93 2.48
CA ARG A 39 5.81 4.53 3.86
C ARG A 39 5.04 3.28 4.23
N PHE A 40 5.69 2.42 4.99
CA PHE A 40 5.06 1.24 5.55
C PHE A 40 5.04 1.39 7.08
N TRP A 41 3.84 1.31 7.65
CA TRP A 41 3.58 1.51 9.06
C TRP A 41 3.22 0.20 9.72
N ARG A 42 3.72 -0.01 10.92
CA ARG A 42 3.35 -1.15 11.71
C ARG A 42 2.91 -0.67 13.09
N SER A 43 1.85 -1.28 13.63
CA SER A 43 1.34 -0.91 14.93
C SER A 43 2.34 -1.28 16.02
N VAL A 44 2.69 -0.29 16.86
CA VAL A 44 3.58 -0.48 18.00
C VAL A 44 2.77 -0.62 19.28
N SER A 45 1.64 0.08 19.36
CA SER A 45 0.74 0.01 20.51
C SER A 45 -0.68 0.29 20.06
N GLY A 46 -1.65 -0.15 20.85
CA GLY A 46 -3.08 0.13 20.64
C GLY A 46 -3.78 -0.71 19.62
N GLY A 47 -3.13 -1.30 18.65
CA GLY A 47 -3.78 -2.03 17.57
C GLY A 47 -3.33 -3.47 17.40
N GLY A 48 -2.15 -3.78 17.83
CA GLY A 48 -1.58 -5.12 17.70
C GLY A 48 -0.63 -5.28 16.52
N VAL A 49 0.18 -6.30 16.62
CA VAL A 49 1.28 -6.59 15.68
C VAL A 49 0.80 -7.22 14.37
N GLN A 50 -0.49 -7.52 14.26
CA GLN A 50 -1.08 -8.16 13.10
C GLN A 50 -1.61 -7.16 12.06
N LYS A 51 -1.45 -5.87 12.29
CA LYS A 51 -1.92 -4.81 11.40
C LYS A 51 -0.75 -4.03 10.81
N ALA A 52 -0.86 -3.73 9.52
CA ALA A 52 0.13 -2.94 8.81
C ALA A 52 -0.56 -2.03 7.79
N TYR A 53 0.08 -0.90 7.49
CA TYR A 53 -0.46 0.11 6.59
C TYR A 53 0.62 0.56 5.62
N TYR A 54 0.27 0.63 4.34
CA TYR A 54 1.14 1.21 3.33
C TYR A 54 0.52 2.51 2.85
N SER A 55 1.27 3.61 2.93
CA SER A 55 0.78 4.93 2.54
C SER A 55 1.63 5.55 1.44
N ILE A 56 0.95 6.20 0.49
CA ILE A 56 1.56 7.00 -0.56
C ILE A 56 0.78 8.30 -0.70
N GLU A 57 1.46 9.36 -1.13
CA GLU A 57 0.90 10.72 -1.20
C GLU A 57 0.87 11.23 -2.63
N PHE A 58 -0.11 12.08 -2.90
CA PHE A 58 -0.31 12.76 -4.19
C PHE A 58 -0.71 14.21 -3.94
N ASP A 59 -0.44 15.09 -4.91
CA ASP A 59 -0.80 16.50 -4.79
C ASP A 59 -2.30 16.73 -5.03
N SER A 60 -2.98 15.80 -5.70
CA SER A 60 -4.41 15.91 -6.04
C SER A 60 -5.04 14.53 -6.27
N HIS A 61 -6.39 14.51 -6.29
CA HIS A 61 -7.14 13.31 -6.68
C HIS A 61 -6.88 12.93 -8.14
N GLU A 62 -6.66 13.91 -9.01
CA GLU A 62 -6.32 13.67 -10.41
C GLU A 62 -5.00 12.91 -10.53
N ASP A 63 -3.99 13.34 -9.80
CA ASP A 63 -2.68 12.68 -9.78
C ASP A 63 -2.79 11.25 -9.26
N TYR A 64 -3.59 11.03 -8.23
CA TYR A 64 -3.86 9.68 -7.72
C TYR A 64 -4.53 8.81 -8.78
N GLY A 65 -5.56 9.31 -9.45
CA GLY A 65 -6.27 8.57 -10.47
C GLY A 65 -5.38 8.18 -11.64
N LYS A 66 -4.54 9.10 -12.10
CA LYS A 66 -3.57 8.84 -13.15
C LYS A 66 -2.57 7.77 -12.73
N TRP A 67 -2.03 7.87 -11.52
CA TRP A 67 -1.12 6.87 -10.97
C TRP A 67 -1.80 5.49 -10.92
N GLN A 68 -3.04 5.45 -10.44
CA GLN A 68 -3.80 4.20 -10.33
C GLN A 68 -3.99 3.53 -11.69
N ASP A 69 -4.34 4.28 -12.71
CA ASP A 69 -4.51 3.76 -14.06
C ASP A 69 -3.18 3.18 -14.59
N GLU A 70 -2.09 3.91 -14.43
CA GLU A 70 -0.78 3.44 -14.89
C GLU A 70 -0.30 2.21 -14.12
N MET A 71 -0.53 2.16 -12.82
CA MET A 71 -0.16 1.04 -11.97
C MET A 71 -0.94 -0.22 -12.35
N MET A 72 -2.25 -0.09 -12.59
CA MET A 72 -3.09 -1.22 -13.00
C MET A 72 -2.76 -1.75 -14.40
N GLU A 73 -2.18 -0.93 -15.25
CA GLU A 73 -1.71 -1.33 -16.59
C GLU A 73 -0.29 -1.92 -16.56
N SER A 74 0.42 -1.81 -15.45
CA SER A 74 1.79 -2.32 -15.30
C SER A 74 1.82 -3.82 -15.04
N GLU A 75 3.00 -4.42 -15.23
CA GLU A 75 3.24 -5.83 -14.90
C GLU A 75 3.11 -6.12 -13.40
N PHE A 76 3.23 -5.11 -12.58
CA PHE A 76 3.05 -5.22 -11.14
C PHE A 76 1.65 -5.69 -10.76
N TRP A 77 0.62 -5.28 -11.49
CA TRP A 77 -0.77 -5.53 -11.10
C TRP A 77 -1.13 -7.02 -11.00
N PRO A 78 -0.84 -7.87 -12.02
CA PRO A 78 -1.09 -9.31 -11.90
C PRO A 78 -0.28 -9.95 -10.78
N GLU A 79 0.95 -9.55 -10.57
CA GLU A 79 1.80 -10.06 -9.48
C GLU A 79 1.24 -9.68 -8.11
N PHE A 80 0.72 -8.47 -7.98
CA PHE A 80 0.07 -8.00 -6.76
C PHE A 80 -1.17 -8.82 -6.44
N GLN A 81 -2.02 -9.08 -7.44
CA GLN A 81 -3.22 -9.90 -7.27
C GLN A 81 -2.86 -11.33 -6.87
N LYS A 82 -1.82 -11.88 -7.46
CA LYS A 82 -1.30 -13.20 -7.11
C LYS A 82 -0.82 -13.24 -5.66
N PHE A 83 -0.10 -12.22 -5.24
CA PHE A 83 0.37 -12.09 -3.85
C PHE A 83 -0.81 -12.09 -2.87
N ILE A 84 -1.86 -11.32 -3.16
CA ILE A 84 -3.07 -11.29 -2.32
C ILE A 84 -3.70 -12.68 -2.23
N ASN A 85 -3.87 -13.36 -3.35
CA ASN A 85 -4.54 -14.65 -3.39
C ASN A 85 -3.75 -15.77 -2.71
N GLU A 86 -2.45 -15.81 -2.92
CA GLU A 86 -1.57 -16.84 -2.37
C GLU A 86 -1.26 -16.61 -0.88
N GLY A 87 -1.26 -15.36 -0.45
CA GLY A 87 -0.95 -15.02 0.95
C GLY A 87 -2.08 -15.29 1.92
N TYR A 88 -3.32 -15.32 1.46
CA TYR A 88 -4.47 -15.55 2.32
C TYR A 88 -4.48 -17.00 2.84
N PRO A 89 -4.79 -17.24 4.14
CA PRO A 89 -5.22 -16.29 5.16
C PRO A 89 -4.07 -15.70 6.01
N ASP A 90 -2.82 -16.03 5.75
CA ASP A 90 -1.68 -15.59 6.56
C ASP A 90 -1.40 -14.09 6.42
N ILE A 91 -1.73 -13.52 5.26
CA ILE A 91 -1.79 -12.06 5.03
C ILE A 91 -3.07 -11.76 4.28
N GLU A 92 -3.80 -10.74 4.72
CA GLU A 92 -5.08 -10.36 4.14
C GLU A 92 -5.07 -8.88 3.76
N TYR A 93 -5.42 -8.59 2.49
CA TYR A 93 -5.68 -7.24 2.04
C TYR A 93 -7.06 -6.82 2.56
N ILE A 94 -7.11 -5.76 3.34
CA ILE A 94 -8.37 -5.29 3.93
C ILE A 94 -9.03 -4.24 3.03
N SER A 95 -8.31 -3.15 2.73
CA SER A 95 -8.84 -2.06 1.91
C SER A 95 -7.73 -1.10 1.51
N THR A 96 -8.03 -0.25 0.52
CA THR A 96 -7.26 0.96 0.24
C THR A 96 -8.20 2.14 0.42
N ASP A 97 -7.92 2.98 1.39
CA ASP A 97 -8.73 4.14 1.71
C ASP A 97 -8.02 5.43 1.29
N ILE A 98 -8.79 6.36 0.77
CA ILE A 98 -8.28 7.63 0.28
C ILE A 98 -8.68 8.72 1.26
N TYR A 99 -7.68 9.50 1.68
CA TYR A 99 -7.88 10.64 2.58
C TYR A 99 -7.32 11.90 1.93
N TYR A 100 -7.88 13.05 2.24
CA TYR A 100 -7.28 14.32 1.87
C TYR A 100 -7.00 15.14 3.12
N SER A 101 -5.96 15.98 3.04
CA SER A 101 -5.59 16.84 4.17
C SER A 101 -6.61 17.96 4.35
N MET A 102 -7.05 18.13 5.60
CA MET A 102 -7.97 19.22 5.98
C MET A 102 -7.21 20.50 6.40
N ILE A 103 -5.92 20.37 6.61
CA ILE A 103 -5.08 21.49 7.05
C ILE A 103 -3.79 21.57 6.25
#